data_e180de6e61e528194392d8a74e676a72
#
_entry.id   e180de6e61e528194392d8a74e676a72
#
_cell.length_a   1.000
_cell.length_b   1.000
_cell.length_c   1.000
_cell.angle_alpha   90.00
_cell.angle_beta   90.00
_cell.angle_gamma   90.00
#
_symmetry.space_group_name_H-M   'P 1'
#
loop_
_entity.id
_entity.type
_entity.pdbx_description
1 polymer ?
#
loop_
_entity_poly.entity_id
_entity_poly.type
_entity_poly.pdbx_seq_one_letter_code
_entity_poly.pdbx_strand_id
1 'polypeptide(L)'
;MILAAAKVTDFDQFLETFSTKGAEKRREHGSKGSQVFRDPDDPSRVWVAFDWEPEDYGKFIADPEVPAIFQEAGLQGPPVKAESAGEYDS
;
A
#
# COMPACT_ATOMS: atom_id res chain seq x y z
N MET A 1 9.40 -4.97 -6.92
CA MET A 1 8.54 -5.40 -5.79
C MET A 1 8.78 -4.51 -4.60
N ILE A 2 7.73 -4.01 -4.03
CA ILE A 2 7.79 -3.14 -2.85
C ILE A 2 6.92 -3.74 -1.76
N LEU A 3 7.41 -3.75 -0.54
CA LEU A 3 6.64 -4.12 0.64
C LEU A 3 6.32 -2.85 1.42
N ALA A 4 5.07 -2.63 1.74
CA ALA A 4 4.66 -1.47 2.52
C ALA A 4 3.89 -1.92 3.76
N ALA A 5 3.97 -1.11 4.81
CA ALA A 5 3.23 -1.34 6.03
C ALA A 5 2.64 -0.02 6.52
N ALA A 6 1.44 -0.09 7.08
CA ALA A 6 0.76 1.08 7.63
C ALA A 6 -0.11 0.68 8.81
N LYS A 7 -0.32 1.62 9.71
CA LYS A 7 -1.33 1.50 10.76
C LYS A 7 -2.65 2.02 10.24
N VAL A 8 -3.73 1.29 10.51
CA VAL A 8 -5.07 1.68 10.06
C VAL A 8 -6.04 1.64 11.24
N THR A 9 -7.09 2.46 11.18
CA THR A 9 -8.11 2.50 12.21
C THR A 9 -9.07 1.32 12.11
N ASP A 10 -9.34 0.84 10.88
CA ASP A 10 -10.30 -0.22 10.62
C ASP A 10 -9.85 -0.97 9.36
N PHE A 11 -9.63 -2.28 9.50
CA PHE A 11 -9.12 -3.09 8.41
C PHE A 11 -10.12 -3.20 7.25
N ASP A 12 -11.41 -3.33 7.53
CA ASP A 12 -12.42 -3.45 6.48
C ASP A 12 -12.59 -2.14 5.71
N GLN A 13 -12.53 -1.00 6.39
CA GLN A 13 -12.52 0.32 5.76
C GLN A 13 -11.31 0.47 4.86
N PHE A 14 -10.14 0.03 5.32
CA PHE A 14 -8.94 0.05 4.52
C PHE A 14 -9.13 -0.76 3.23
N LEU A 15 -9.61 -2.00 3.35
CA LEU A 15 -9.79 -2.87 2.18
C LEU A 15 -10.77 -2.27 1.17
N GLU A 16 -11.85 -1.64 1.63
CA GLU A 16 -12.82 -1.04 0.73
C GLU A 16 -12.19 0.09 -0.10
N THR A 17 -11.49 1.01 0.54
CA THR A 17 -10.83 2.11 -0.19
C THR A 17 -9.67 1.60 -1.03
N PHE A 18 -8.91 0.64 -0.52
CA PHE A 18 -7.79 0.03 -1.24
C PHE A 18 -8.24 -0.61 -2.55
N SER A 19 -9.38 -1.29 -2.55
CA SER A 19 -9.89 -2.00 -3.72
C SER A 19 -10.66 -1.12 -4.71
N THR A 20 -10.97 0.11 -4.35
CA THR A 20 -11.73 1.05 -5.19
C THR A 20 -10.87 2.24 -5.60
N LYS A 21 -10.94 3.34 -4.87
CA LYS A 21 -10.19 4.57 -5.21
C LYS A 21 -8.68 4.34 -5.23
N GLY A 22 -8.19 3.57 -4.28
CA GLY A 22 -6.77 3.21 -4.23
C GLY A 22 -6.34 2.44 -5.46
N ALA A 23 -7.15 1.48 -5.90
CA ALA A 23 -6.85 0.67 -7.08
C ALA A 23 -6.79 1.51 -8.35
N GLU A 24 -7.72 2.46 -8.52
CA GLU A 24 -7.69 3.37 -9.66
C GLU A 24 -6.41 4.19 -9.70
N LYS A 25 -6.02 4.76 -8.55
CA LYS A 25 -4.78 5.54 -8.46
C LYS A 25 -3.55 4.71 -8.73
N ARG A 26 -3.50 3.50 -8.17
CA ARG A 26 -2.36 2.62 -8.42
C ARG A 26 -2.22 2.26 -9.89
N ARG A 27 -3.33 2.00 -10.58
CA ARG A 27 -3.32 1.73 -12.02
C ARG A 27 -2.83 2.92 -12.82
N GLU A 28 -3.21 4.14 -12.45
CA GLU A 28 -2.72 5.36 -13.10
C GLU A 28 -1.20 5.47 -13.03
N HIS A 29 -0.59 4.95 -11.97
CA HIS A 29 0.85 5.01 -11.76
C HIS A 29 1.56 3.70 -12.12
N GLY A 30 0.92 2.82 -12.86
CA GLY A 30 1.58 1.65 -13.44
C GLY A 30 1.71 0.43 -12.55
N SER A 31 0.98 0.37 -11.44
CA SER A 31 0.97 -0.84 -10.60
C SER A 31 0.42 -2.03 -11.38
N LYS A 32 1.09 -3.15 -11.28
CA LYS A 32 0.70 -4.39 -11.96
C LYS A 32 -0.12 -5.33 -11.08
N GLY A 33 -0.14 -5.07 -9.78
CA GLY A 33 -0.88 -5.89 -8.83
C GLY A 33 -0.38 -5.67 -7.42
N SER A 34 -1.15 -6.18 -6.47
CA SER A 34 -0.79 -6.07 -5.06
C SER A 34 -1.44 -7.21 -4.28
N GLN A 35 -0.84 -7.51 -3.13
CA GLN A 35 -1.36 -8.51 -2.22
C GLN A 35 -1.34 -7.92 -0.81
N VAL A 36 -2.48 -8.01 -0.12
CA VAL A 36 -2.64 -7.48 1.22
C VAL A 36 -2.50 -8.61 2.23
N PHE A 37 -1.78 -8.34 3.31
CA PHE A 37 -1.56 -9.29 4.39
C PHE A 37 -2.05 -8.69 5.70
N ARG A 38 -2.70 -9.52 6.50
CA ARG A 38 -3.10 -9.19 7.87
C ARG A 38 -1.93 -9.53 8.80
N ASP A 39 -1.59 -8.60 9.69
CA ASP A 39 -0.58 -8.86 10.69
C ASP A 39 -1.21 -9.70 11.82
N PRO A 40 -0.72 -10.90 12.11
CA PRO A 40 -1.32 -11.74 13.14
C PRO A 40 -1.12 -11.22 14.56
N ASP A 41 -0.12 -10.36 14.76
CA ASP A 41 0.22 -9.85 16.10
C ASP A 41 -0.34 -8.45 16.37
N ASP A 42 -0.81 -7.76 15.32
CA ASP A 42 -1.30 -6.38 15.45
C ASP A 42 -2.45 -6.15 14.45
N PRO A 43 -3.71 -6.20 14.92
CA PRO A 43 -4.86 -6.03 14.02
C PRO A 43 -4.97 -4.65 13.40
N SER A 44 -4.22 -3.66 13.90
CA SER A 44 -4.20 -2.32 13.30
C SER A 44 -3.14 -2.15 12.23
N ARG A 45 -2.25 -3.14 12.04
CA ARG A 45 -1.20 -3.06 11.03
C ARG A 45 -1.58 -3.86 9.80
N VAL A 46 -1.41 -3.24 8.63
CA VAL A 46 -1.60 -3.90 7.35
C VAL A 46 -0.25 -3.93 6.61
N TRP A 47 -0.02 -5.03 5.91
CA TRP A 47 1.14 -5.20 5.03
C TRP A 47 0.64 -5.36 3.61
N VAL A 48 1.33 -4.74 2.65
CA VAL A 48 0.98 -4.86 1.24
C VAL A 48 2.25 -5.11 0.43
N ALA A 49 2.22 -6.15 -0.37
CA ALA A 49 3.26 -6.41 -1.37
C ALA A 49 2.76 -5.88 -2.71
N PHE A 50 3.53 -4.97 -3.33
CA PHE A 50 3.19 -4.36 -4.61
C PHE A 50 4.12 -4.87 -5.71
N ASP A 51 3.53 -5.32 -6.81
CA ASP A 51 4.26 -5.53 -8.06
C ASP A 51 4.35 -4.19 -8.79
N TRP A 52 5.38 -3.44 -8.44
CA TRP A 52 5.53 -2.05 -8.85
C TRP A 52 7.00 -1.65 -8.84
N GLU A 53 7.37 -0.80 -9.78
CA GLU A 53 8.72 -0.23 -9.76
C GLU A 53 8.81 0.84 -8.67
N PRO A 54 9.92 0.90 -7.92
CA PRO A 54 10.08 1.90 -6.86
C PRO A 54 9.87 3.34 -7.34
N GLU A 55 10.30 3.66 -8.55
CA GLU A 55 10.12 4.99 -9.14
C GLU A 55 8.64 5.33 -9.29
N ASP A 56 7.84 4.39 -9.79
CA ASP A 56 6.41 4.60 -9.99
C ASP A 56 5.65 4.67 -8.68
N TYR A 57 6.05 3.86 -7.70
CA TYR A 57 5.52 3.96 -6.34
C TYR A 57 5.80 5.34 -5.76
N GLY A 58 7.01 5.86 -5.95
CA GLY A 58 7.37 7.20 -5.49
C GLY A 58 6.51 8.28 -6.10
N LYS A 59 6.19 8.16 -7.40
CA LYS A 59 5.29 9.10 -8.07
C LYS A 59 3.87 9.01 -7.52
N PHE A 60 3.41 7.81 -7.19
CA PHE A 60 2.12 7.62 -6.55
C PHE A 60 2.08 8.33 -5.19
N ILE A 61 3.09 8.12 -4.35
CA ILE A 61 3.17 8.75 -3.03
C ILE A 61 3.21 10.28 -3.15
N ALA A 62 3.82 10.81 -4.20
CA ALA A 62 3.92 12.26 -4.44
C ALA A 62 2.68 12.85 -5.11
N ASP A 63 1.74 12.04 -5.56
CA ASP A 63 0.51 12.51 -6.20
C ASP A 63 -0.34 13.28 -5.19
N PRO A 64 -0.75 14.53 -5.49
CA PRO A 64 -1.49 15.35 -4.53
C PRO A 64 -2.88 14.82 -4.17
N GLU A 65 -3.42 13.86 -4.91
CA GLU A 65 -4.71 13.25 -4.58
C GLU A 65 -4.59 12.07 -3.61
N VAL A 66 -3.39 11.54 -3.43
CA VAL A 66 -3.17 10.34 -2.60
C VAL A 66 -3.38 10.58 -1.11
N PRO A 67 -2.98 11.70 -0.50
CA PRO A 67 -3.25 11.92 0.93
C PRO A 67 -4.72 11.81 1.32
N ALA A 68 -5.63 12.30 0.48
CA ALA A 68 -7.07 12.19 0.74
C ALA A 68 -7.54 10.73 0.68
N ILE A 69 -6.98 9.94 -0.22
CA ILE A 69 -7.29 8.51 -0.34
C ILE A 69 -6.78 7.77 0.89
N PHE A 70 -5.58 8.08 1.37
CA PHE A 70 -5.04 7.48 2.60
C PHE A 70 -5.90 7.81 3.82
N GLN A 71 -6.38 9.05 3.91
CA GLN A 71 -7.26 9.45 4.99
C GLN A 71 -8.58 8.67 4.93
N GLU A 72 -9.17 8.53 3.76
CA GLU A 72 -10.40 7.75 3.57
C GLU A 72 -10.19 6.28 3.90
N ALA A 73 -9.01 5.73 3.61
CA ALA A 73 -8.64 4.37 3.96
C ALA A 73 -8.37 4.17 5.44
N GLY A 74 -8.30 5.26 6.21
CA GLY A 74 -8.09 5.20 7.65
C GLY A 74 -6.64 5.05 8.08
N LEU A 75 -5.66 5.44 7.25
CA LEU A 75 -4.26 5.40 7.65
C LEU A 75 -4.01 6.39 8.78
N GLN A 76 -3.30 5.93 9.81
CA GLN A 76 -2.96 6.74 10.99
C GLN A 76 -1.63 7.49 10.84
N GLY A 77 -0.99 7.38 9.69
CA GLY A 77 0.26 8.02 9.39
C GLY A 77 0.75 7.58 8.03
N PRO A 78 1.87 8.11 7.56
CA PRO A 78 2.40 7.69 6.27
C PRO A 78 2.85 6.22 6.31
N PRO A 79 2.66 5.47 5.22
CA PRO A 79 3.17 4.11 5.17
C PRO A 79 4.69 4.09 5.15
N VAL A 80 5.27 3.02 5.70
CA VAL A 80 6.69 2.75 5.54
C VAL A 80 6.87 1.74 4.42
N LYS A 81 8.02 1.73 3.78
CA LYS A 81 8.28 0.83 2.67
C LYS A 81 9.63 0.15 2.78
N ALA A 82 9.74 -0.99 2.13
CA ALA A 82 10.98 -1.71 1.90
C ALA A 82 11.02 -2.14 0.44
N GLU A 83 12.20 -2.09 -0.16
CA GLU A 83 12.40 -2.49 -1.54
C GLU A 83 13.10 -3.84 -1.58
N SER A 84 12.82 -4.62 -2.62
CA SER A 84 13.48 -5.91 -2.79
C SER A 84 14.99 -5.73 -2.92
N ALA A 85 15.75 -6.50 -2.13
CA ALA A 85 17.20 -6.44 -2.12
C ALA A 85 17.84 -7.73 -2.63
N GLY A 86 17.07 -8.77 -2.81
CA GLY A 86 17.57 -10.04 -3.31
C GLY A 86 16.48 -11.08 -3.38
N GLU A 87 16.72 -12.09 -4.20
CA GLU A 87 15.79 -13.19 -4.40
C GLU A 87 16.60 -14.49 -4.41
N TYR A 88 16.18 -15.47 -3.64
CA TYR A 88 16.93 -16.68 -3.39
C TYR A 88 16.04 -17.91 -3.50
N ASP A 89 16.62 -19.07 -3.80
CA ASP A 89 15.88 -20.32 -3.90
C ASP A 89 15.45 -20.85 -2.53
N SER A 90 16.16 -20.49 -1.49
CA SER A 90 15.82 -20.90 -0.14
C SER A 90 16.48 -20.01 0.89
#